data_d30c62de0d5e8d72fb4c66fa2de0aabe
#
_entry.id   d30c62de0d5e8d72fb4c66fa2de0aabe
#
_cell.length_a   1.000
_cell.length_b   1.000
_cell.length_c   1.000
_cell.angle_alpha   90.00
_cell.angle_beta   90.00
_cell.angle_gamma   90.00
#
_symmetry.space_group_name_H-M   'P 1'
#
loop_
_entity.id
_entity.type
_entity.pdbx_description
1 polymer ?
#
loop_
_entity_poly.entity_id
_entity_poly.type
_entity_poly.pdbx_seq_one_letter_code
_entity_poly.pdbx_strand_id
1 'polypeptide(L)'
;MSDATPVTVVIGSGPTGFAAAHRLVKLGYRPIVLDGGTTLDTDRRRMADRLAAHPPAPLSEADSALLTGDRATVRPLPRHLAFGSGYPYADHDERAPIDCDFPGAPVPSLAVGGLSSVWSGAMLPIAEADLASWPIGAADLAPHYRAVMQQVPLSGGEDPLHRDFPLYTASVGKLPIPTAATTILTRLLRRGRARPDHGI
;
A
#
# COMPACT_ATOMS: atom_id res chain seq x y z
N MET A 1 -16.20 -7.55 -42.92
CA MET A 1 -15.36 -6.92 -41.93
C MET A 1 -15.66 -7.65 -40.61
N SER A 2 -14.69 -8.32 -40.02
CA SER A 2 -14.88 -9.08 -38.77
C SER A 2 -15.15 -8.09 -37.64
N ASP A 3 -16.31 -8.21 -37.02
CA ASP A 3 -16.70 -7.45 -35.81
C ASP A 3 -15.93 -8.04 -34.60
N ALA A 4 -14.62 -7.82 -34.58
CA ALA A 4 -13.80 -8.22 -33.44
C ALA A 4 -14.15 -7.28 -32.28
N THR A 5 -14.82 -7.79 -31.26
CA THR A 5 -15.07 -7.05 -30.02
C THR A 5 -13.72 -6.56 -29.47
N PRO A 6 -13.54 -5.28 -29.21
CA PRO A 6 -12.27 -4.75 -28.75
C PRO A 6 -11.89 -5.40 -27.41
N VAL A 7 -10.67 -5.93 -27.35
CA VAL A 7 -10.11 -6.52 -26.12
C VAL A 7 -9.56 -5.39 -25.25
N THR A 8 -10.06 -5.28 -24.03
CA THR A 8 -9.56 -4.33 -23.05
C THR A 8 -8.50 -5.01 -22.19
N VAL A 9 -7.30 -4.45 -22.14
CA VAL A 9 -6.17 -4.98 -21.37
C VAL A 9 -5.76 -3.98 -20.28
N VAL A 10 -5.56 -4.48 -19.07
CA VAL A 10 -4.98 -3.72 -17.95
C VAL A 10 -3.60 -4.33 -17.65
N ILE A 11 -2.58 -3.51 -17.64
CA ILE A 11 -1.20 -3.95 -17.37
C ILE A 11 -0.88 -3.66 -15.90
N GLY A 12 -0.51 -4.72 -15.18
CA GLY A 12 -0.20 -4.71 -13.76
C GLY A 12 -1.43 -4.84 -12.85
N SER A 13 -1.30 -5.63 -11.79
CA SER A 13 -2.32 -5.87 -10.76
C SER A 13 -2.12 -5.04 -9.49
N GLY A 14 -1.26 -4.03 -9.54
CA GLY A 14 -1.10 -3.08 -8.44
C GLY A 14 -2.38 -2.27 -8.16
N PRO A 15 -2.41 -1.40 -7.13
CA PRO A 15 -3.62 -0.67 -6.73
C PRO A 15 -4.30 0.08 -7.87
N THR A 16 -3.54 0.70 -8.76
CA THR A 16 -4.07 1.42 -9.93
C THR A 16 -4.70 0.46 -10.94
N GLY A 17 -4.02 -0.66 -11.24
CA GLY A 17 -4.56 -1.68 -12.14
C GLY A 17 -5.82 -2.34 -11.59
N PHE A 18 -5.85 -2.64 -10.29
CA PHE A 18 -7.05 -3.12 -9.60
C PHE A 18 -8.22 -2.12 -9.75
N ALA A 19 -7.99 -0.84 -9.46
CA ALA A 19 -9.02 0.19 -9.55
C ALA A 19 -9.58 0.31 -10.97
N ALA A 20 -8.70 0.30 -11.99
CA ALA A 20 -9.08 0.32 -13.39
C ALA A 20 -9.89 -0.91 -13.79
N ALA A 21 -9.39 -2.12 -13.50
CA ALA A 21 -10.07 -3.37 -13.81
C ALA A 21 -11.45 -3.45 -13.12
N HIS A 22 -11.52 -3.10 -11.83
CA HIS A 22 -12.76 -3.08 -11.08
C HIS A 22 -13.79 -2.12 -11.68
N ARG A 23 -13.36 -0.92 -12.10
CA ARG A 23 -14.26 0.04 -12.76
C ARG A 23 -14.73 -0.47 -14.11
N LEU A 24 -13.86 -1.06 -14.91
CA LEU A 24 -14.21 -1.64 -16.21
C LEU A 24 -15.24 -2.77 -16.06
N VAL A 25 -15.06 -3.66 -15.09
CA VAL A 25 -16.04 -4.73 -14.79
C VAL A 25 -17.39 -4.14 -14.40
N LYS A 26 -17.44 -3.09 -13.57
CA LYS A 26 -18.68 -2.40 -13.22
C LYS A 26 -19.37 -1.72 -14.42
N LEU A 27 -18.62 -1.40 -15.45
CA LEU A 27 -19.14 -0.87 -16.72
C LEU A 27 -19.53 -1.97 -17.72
N GLY A 28 -19.44 -3.26 -17.34
CA GLY A 28 -19.81 -4.39 -18.17
C GLY A 28 -18.70 -4.92 -19.10
N TYR A 29 -17.50 -4.36 -19.01
CA TYR A 29 -16.34 -4.87 -19.76
C TYR A 29 -15.78 -6.13 -19.12
N ARG A 30 -15.01 -6.90 -19.90
CA ARG A 30 -14.24 -8.07 -19.45
C ARG A 30 -12.75 -7.82 -19.68
N PRO A 31 -12.09 -7.03 -18.82
CA PRO A 31 -10.69 -6.73 -19.00
C PRO A 31 -9.81 -7.97 -18.76
N ILE A 32 -8.74 -8.09 -19.55
CA ILE A 32 -7.66 -9.03 -19.29
C ILE A 32 -6.60 -8.29 -18.48
N VAL A 33 -6.23 -8.81 -17.31
CA VAL A 33 -5.14 -8.26 -16.50
C VAL A 33 -3.86 -9.02 -16.81
N LEU A 34 -2.85 -8.31 -17.30
CA LEU A 34 -1.51 -8.84 -17.52
C LEU A 34 -0.63 -8.45 -16.34
N ASP A 35 0.06 -9.42 -15.76
CA ASP A 35 0.92 -9.22 -14.59
C ASP A 35 2.20 -10.04 -14.70
N GLY A 36 3.27 -9.60 -14.03
CA GLY A 36 4.54 -10.32 -13.98
C GLY A 36 4.49 -11.65 -13.22
N GLY A 37 3.50 -11.81 -12.35
CA GLY A 37 3.15 -13.08 -11.71
C GLY A 37 4.05 -13.52 -10.57
N THR A 38 5.05 -12.73 -10.15
CA THR A 38 5.91 -13.06 -9.00
C THR A 38 5.10 -13.02 -7.71
N THR A 39 5.20 -14.07 -6.90
CA THR A 39 4.44 -14.19 -5.64
C THR A 39 5.35 -14.57 -4.47
N LEU A 40 4.84 -14.35 -3.26
CA LEU A 40 5.47 -14.80 -2.04
C LEU A 40 5.67 -16.33 -2.07
N ASP A 41 6.81 -16.82 -1.60
CA ASP A 41 7.11 -18.24 -1.51
C ASP A 41 6.11 -18.98 -0.59
N THR A 42 6.05 -20.29 -0.76
CA THR A 42 5.04 -21.14 -0.12
C THR A 42 5.11 -21.11 1.40
N ASP A 43 6.31 -21.10 1.98
CA ASP A 43 6.47 -21.18 3.44
C ASP A 43 6.06 -19.88 4.11
N ARG A 44 6.46 -18.75 3.55
CA ARG A 44 6.04 -17.43 4.04
C ARG A 44 4.55 -17.18 3.80
N ARG A 45 3.99 -17.67 2.70
CA ARG A 45 2.54 -17.61 2.46
C ARG A 45 1.77 -18.38 3.53
N ARG A 46 2.16 -19.63 3.81
CA ARG A 46 1.53 -20.44 4.87
C ARG A 46 1.65 -19.77 6.25
N MET A 47 2.80 -19.16 6.53
CA MET A 47 2.97 -18.38 7.77
C MET A 47 2.01 -17.18 7.79
N ALA A 48 1.93 -16.41 6.72
CA ALA A 48 1.06 -15.24 6.64
C ALA A 48 -0.42 -15.63 6.83
N ASP A 49 -0.88 -16.68 6.16
CA ASP A 49 -2.25 -17.20 6.28
C ASP A 49 -2.56 -17.65 7.72
N ARG A 50 -1.61 -18.34 8.35
CA ARG A 50 -1.73 -18.77 9.76
C ARG A 50 -1.81 -17.57 10.71
N LEU A 51 -0.96 -16.57 10.53
CA LEU A 51 -0.96 -15.36 11.36
C LEU A 51 -2.24 -14.53 11.18
N ALA A 52 -2.79 -14.49 9.96
CA ALA A 52 -4.04 -13.80 9.68
C ALA A 52 -5.27 -14.51 10.27
N ALA A 53 -5.24 -15.84 10.38
CA ALA A 53 -6.36 -16.64 10.89
C ALA A 53 -6.47 -16.69 12.43
N HIS A 54 -5.44 -16.27 13.16
CA HIS A 54 -5.36 -16.40 14.60
C HIS A 54 -5.06 -15.05 15.26
N PRO A 55 -5.57 -14.83 16.52
CA PRO A 55 -5.17 -13.65 17.27
C PRO A 55 -3.65 -13.64 17.49
N PRO A 56 -3.06 -12.45 17.73
CA PRO A 56 -1.61 -12.33 17.92
C PRO A 56 -1.14 -13.28 19.04
N ALA A 57 -0.39 -14.28 18.64
CA ALA A 57 0.30 -15.20 19.55
C ALA A 57 1.82 -14.95 19.46
N PRO A 58 2.61 -15.35 20.45
CA PRO A 58 4.06 -15.31 20.32
C PRO A 58 4.50 -16.06 19.06
N LEU A 59 5.36 -15.42 18.28
CA LEU A 59 5.92 -16.03 17.08
C LEU A 59 6.81 -17.21 17.47
N SER A 60 6.74 -18.30 16.71
CA SER A 60 7.71 -19.38 16.83
C SER A 60 9.11 -18.90 16.40
N GLU A 61 10.14 -19.63 16.82
CA GLU A 61 11.51 -19.34 16.38
C GLU A 61 11.63 -19.42 14.85
N ALA A 62 10.97 -20.39 14.23
CA ALA A 62 10.92 -20.56 12.78
C ALA A 62 10.23 -19.38 12.08
N ASP A 63 9.10 -18.91 12.61
CA ASP A 63 8.40 -17.75 12.07
C ASP A 63 9.23 -16.46 12.23
N SER A 64 9.90 -16.31 13.38
CA SER A 64 10.81 -15.18 13.61
C SER A 64 11.98 -15.19 12.64
N ALA A 65 12.56 -16.34 12.35
CA ALA A 65 13.64 -16.48 11.37
C ALA A 65 13.15 -16.11 9.95
N LEU A 66 11.96 -16.58 9.54
CA LEU A 66 11.37 -16.20 8.25
C LEU A 66 11.10 -14.70 8.13
N LEU A 67 10.55 -14.07 9.19
CA LEU A 67 10.24 -12.64 9.20
C LEU A 67 11.49 -11.76 9.24
N THR A 68 12.55 -12.21 9.90
CA THR A 68 13.84 -11.52 9.93
C THR A 68 14.45 -11.48 8.53
N GLY A 69 14.25 -12.53 7.76
CA GLY A 69 14.60 -12.62 6.36
C GLY A 69 16.07 -12.41 6.07
N ASP A 70 16.39 -12.42 4.81
CA ASP A 70 17.74 -12.13 4.33
C ASP A 70 17.90 -10.62 4.04
N ARG A 71 17.98 -9.83 5.12
CA ARG A 71 18.17 -8.38 5.03
C ARG A 71 19.46 -7.99 4.31
N ALA A 72 20.40 -8.91 4.18
CA ALA A 72 21.69 -8.66 3.54
C ALA A 72 21.57 -8.53 2.02
N THR A 73 20.54 -9.12 1.41
CA THR A 73 20.37 -9.14 -0.06
C THR A 73 19.66 -7.90 -0.62
N VAL A 74 19.03 -7.08 0.23
CA VAL A 74 18.23 -5.91 -0.23
C VAL A 74 19.03 -4.63 -0.07
N ARG A 75 19.79 -4.25 -1.07
CA ARG A 75 20.58 -3.00 -1.13
C ARG A 75 20.07 -2.09 -2.26
N PRO A 76 20.31 -0.75 -2.20
CA PRO A 76 21.10 0.07 -1.27
C PRO A 76 20.28 0.81 -0.19
N LEU A 77 18.94 0.82 -0.23
CA LEU A 77 18.09 1.51 0.74
C LEU A 77 17.36 0.51 1.65
N PRO A 78 17.03 0.90 2.90
CA PRO A 78 16.19 0.06 3.74
C PRO A 78 14.82 -0.09 3.07
N ARG A 79 14.56 -1.25 2.49
CA ARG A 79 13.29 -1.60 1.84
C ARG A 79 12.41 -2.34 2.83
N HIS A 80 11.09 -2.12 2.74
CA HIS A 80 10.13 -2.96 3.43
C HIS A 80 10.12 -4.34 2.80
N LEU A 81 10.16 -5.38 3.62
CA LEU A 81 10.09 -6.77 3.17
C LEU A 81 8.68 -7.32 3.40
N ALA A 82 8.16 -8.06 2.44
CA ALA A 82 6.90 -8.77 2.59
C ALA A 82 7.15 -10.07 3.34
N PHE A 83 6.78 -10.12 4.61
CA PHE A 83 7.04 -11.28 5.49
C PHE A 83 8.51 -11.75 5.47
N GLY A 84 9.44 -10.79 5.52
CA GLY A 84 10.87 -11.06 5.47
C GLY A 84 11.44 -11.38 4.09
N SER A 85 10.61 -11.34 3.03
CA SER A 85 11.02 -11.60 1.65
C SER A 85 11.11 -10.31 0.84
N GLY A 86 12.15 -10.21 0.02
CA GLY A 86 12.32 -9.17 -0.97
C GLY A 86 11.67 -9.45 -2.33
N TYR A 87 10.81 -10.48 -2.43
CA TYR A 87 10.23 -10.92 -3.72
C TYR A 87 9.59 -9.80 -4.55
N PRO A 88 9.00 -8.72 -3.98
CA PRO A 88 8.42 -7.66 -4.81
C PRO A 88 9.46 -6.88 -5.62
N TYR A 89 10.74 -7.01 -5.26
CA TYR A 89 11.86 -6.36 -5.93
C TYR A 89 12.72 -7.32 -6.76
N ALA A 90 12.35 -8.61 -6.78
CA ALA A 90 13.09 -9.63 -7.51
C ALA A 90 12.81 -9.58 -9.01
N ASP A 91 13.76 -10.06 -9.79
CA ASP A 91 13.66 -10.32 -11.24
C ASP A 91 13.43 -9.10 -12.14
N HIS A 92 13.35 -7.87 -11.59
CA HIS A 92 13.09 -6.70 -12.43
C HIS A 92 14.29 -6.34 -13.33
N ASP A 93 15.52 -6.52 -12.82
CA ASP A 93 16.73 -6.18 -13.57
C ASP A 93 16.95 -7.13 -14.76
N GLU A 94 16.50 -8.39 -14.65
CA GLU A 94 16.65 -9.39 -15.69
C GLU A 94 15.50 -9.39 -16.70
N ARG A 95 14.26 -9.21 -16.24
CA ARG A 95 13.05 -9.32 -17.07
C ARG A 95 12.53 -8.00 -17.61
N ALA A 96 12.78 -6.91 -16.91
CA ALA A 96 12.33 -5.58 -17.30
C ALA A 96 13.39 -4.53 -16.94
N PRO A 97 14.55 -4.55 -17.62
CA PRO A 97 15.54 -3.50 -17.39
C PRO A 97 14.92 -2.15 -17.73
N ILE A 98 14.83 -1.28 -16.73
CA ILE A 98 14.41 0.11 -16.93
C ILE A 98 15.68 0.94 -16.99
N ASP A 99 15.98 1.41 -18.16
CA ASP A 99 16.97 2.46 -18.37
C ASP A 99 16.33 3.79 -17.93
N CYS A 100 16.73 4.28 -16.78
CA CYS A 100 16.17 5.48 -16.20
C CYS A 100 17.29 6.34 -15.62
N ASP A 101 17.60 7.41 -16.30
CA ASP A 101 18.61 8.42 -15.90
C ASP A 101 18.17 9.28 -14.71
N PHE A 102 16.96 9.03 -14.16
CA PHE A 102 16.44 9.82 -13.06
C PHE A 102 16.91 9.27 -11.71
N PRO A 103 17.72 10.04 -10.94
CA PRO A 103 18.12 9.64 -9.60
C PRO A 103 16.89 9.46 -8.69
N GLY A 104 16.67 8.27 -8.18
CA GLY A 104 15.51 7.95 -7.36
C GLY A 104 14.31 7.44 -8.15
N ALA A 105 14.51 7.01 -9.39
CA ALA A 105 13.47 6.29 -10.13
C ALA A 105 12.82 5.19 -9.29
N PRO A 106 11.49 5.06 -9.36
CA PRO A 106 10.80 3.99 -8.64
C PRO A 106 11.28 2.64 -9.16
N VAL A 107 11.62 1.75 -8.24
CA VAL A 107 11.94 0.36 -8.59
C VAL A 107 10.65 -0.30 -9.08
N PRO A 108 10.61 -0.85 -10.30
CA PRO A 108 9.45 -1.58 -10.79
C PRO A 108 9.26 -2.87 -9.97
N SER A 109 8.06 -3.41 -10.01
CA SER A 109 7.76 -4.67 -9.36
C SER A 109 6.98 -5.56 -10.33
N LEU A 110 7.46 -6.78 -10.51
CA LEU A 110 6.76 -7.84 -11.25
C LEU A 110 5.90 -8.72 -10.34
N ALA A 111 5.77 -8.33 -9.08
CA ALA A 111 4.96 -9.04 -8.13
C ALA A 111 3.46 -8.82 -8.37
N VAL A 112 2.66 -9.86 -8.13
CA VAL A 112 1.20 -9.74 -8.05
C VAL A 112 0.85 -8.73 -6.97
N GLY A 113 0.05 -7.71 -7.33
CA GLY A 113 -0.23 -6.56 -6.47
C GLY A 113 0.83 -5.47 -6.49
N GLY A 114 1.94 -5.66 -7.19
CA GLY A 114 3.02 -4.68 -7.28
C GLY A 114 3.64 -4.36 -5.93
N LEU A 115 4.07 -3.12 -5.74
CA LEU A 115 4.66 -2.64 -4.49
C LEU A 115 3.65 -2.47 -3.35
N SER A 116 2.34 -2.71 -3.56
CA SER A 116 1.35 -2.67 -2.47
C SER A 116 1.61 -3.71 -1.39
N SER A 117 2.37 -4.76 -1.70
CA SER A 117 2.79 -5.79 -0.73
C SER A 117 3.82 -5.31 0.30
N VAL A 118 4.45 -4.17 0.04
CA VAL A 118 5.57 -3.63 0.83
C VAL A 118 5.45 -2.15 1.14
N TRP A 119 4.36 -1.50 0.75
CA TRP A 119 4.14 -0.10 1.09
C TRP A 119 3.72 0.05 2.56
N SER A 120 3.86 1.25 3.11
CA SER A 120 3.45 1.52 4.49
C SER A 120 1.93 1.67 4.68
N GLY A 121 1.15 1.58 3.61
CA GLY A 121 -0.30 1.71 3.66
C GLY A 121 -0.81 3.14 3.85
N ALA A 122 0.06 4.14 3.83
CA ALA A 122 -0.36 5.53 3.90
C ALA A 122 -1.08 5.95 2.61
N MET A 123 -2.29 6.48 2.75
CA MET A 123 -3.12 6.93 1.65
C MET A 123 -3.56 8.37 1.91
N LEU A 124 -3.19 9.26 1.01
CA LEU A 124 -3.60 10.66 1.03
C LEU A 124 -4.19 11.03 -0.32
N PRO A 125 -5.25 11.86 -0.36
CA PRO A 125 -5.66 12.50 -1.60
C PRO A 125 -4.59 13.49 -2.06
N ILE A 126 -4.57 13.84 -3.33
CA ILE A 126 -3.72 14.92 -3.84
C ILE A 126 -4.29 16.24 -3.32
N ALA A 127 -3.45 17.08 -2.75
CA ALA A 127 -3.87 18.41 -2.28
C ALA A 127 -4.28 19.30 -3.46
N GLU A 128 -5.27 20.17 -3.25
CA GLU A 128 -5.76 21.07 -4.31
C GLU A 128 -4.65 21.91 -4.95
N ALA A 129 -3.69 22.36 -4.16
CA ALA A 129 -2.56 23.15 -4.65
C ALA A 129 -1.68 22.37 -5.64
N ASP A 130 -1.56 21.06 -5.48
CA ASP A 130 -0.75 20.20 -6.34
C ASP A 130 -1.44 19.91 -7.69
N LEU A 131 -2.75 20.15 -7.76
CA LEU A 131 -3.54 19.98 -8.97
C LEU A 131 -3.53 21.20 -9.90
N ALA A 132 -2.90 22.31 -9.51
CA ALA A 132 -2.94 23.57 -10.25
C ALA A 132 -2.48 23.45 -11.72
N SER A 133 -1.59 22.51 -12.03
CA SER A 133 -1.10 22.24 -13.39
C SER A 133 -1.83 21.09 -14.11
N TRP A 134 -2.78 20.47 -13.45
CA TRP A 134 -3.53 19.33 -13.99
C TRP A 134 -4.77 19.81 -14.75
N PRO A 135 -5.27 19.06 -15.76
CA PRO A 135 -6.49 19.40 -16.47
C PRO A 135 -7.76 19.07 -15.67
N ILE A 136 -7.65 18.61 -14.45
CA ILE A 136 -8.74 18.22 -13.52
C ILE A 136 -8.45 18.78 -12.14
N GLY A 137 -9.50 19.07 -11.36
CA GLY A 137 -9.41 19.56 -9.99
C GLY A 137 -9.86 18.54 -8.95
N ALA A 138 -9.78 18.91 -7.68
CA ALA A 138 -10.20 18.04 -6.58
C ALA A 138 -11.69 17.68 -6.64
N ALA A 139 -12.53 18.56 -7.16
CA ALA A 139 -13.96 18.28 -7.34
C ALA A 139 -14.21 17.13 -8.32
N ASP A 140 -13.41 17.03 -9.39
CA ASP A 140 -13.49 15.94 -10.35
C ASP A 140 -13.01 14.61 -9.75
N LEU A 141 -11.99 14.65 -8.86
CA LEU A 141 -11.42 13.48 -8.21
C LEU A 141 -12.28 12.98 -7.03
N ALA A 142 -13.03 13.85 -6.36
CA ALA A 142 -13.78 13.52 -5.15
C ALA A 142 -14.72 12.30 -5.28
N PRO A 143 -15.51 12.12 -6.36
CA PRO A 143 -16.32 10.93 -6.55
C PRO A 143 -15.49 9.64 -6.65
N HIS A 144 -14.32 9.73 -7.25
CA HIS A 144 -13.42 8.60 -7.43
C HIS A 144 -12.73 8.20 -6.13
N TYR A 145 -12.32 9.18 -5.31
CA TYR A 145 -11.82 8.91 -3.95
C TYR A 145 -12.88 8.21 -3.10
N ARG A 146 -14.14 8.70 -3.11
CA ARG A 146 -15.23 8.02 -2.40
C ARG A 146 -15.43 6.57 -2.87
N ALA A 147 -15.33 6.33 -4.18
CA ALA A 147 -15.50 4.99 -4.74
C ALA A 147 -14.34 4.05 -4.31
N VAL A 148 -13.11 4.54 -4.25
CA VAL A 148 -11.95 3.78 -3.75
C VAL A 148 -12.11 3.48 -2.26
N MET A 149 -12.54 4.45 -1.45
CA MET A 149 -12.72 4.29 -0.01
C MET A 149 -13.83 3.29 0.35
N GLN A 150 -14.69 2.92 -0.57
CA GLN A 150 -15.65 1.82 -0.40
C GLN A 150 -15.00 0.43 -0.55
N GLN A 151 -13.82 0.35 -1.15
CA GLN A 151 -13.12 -0.90 -1.44
C GLN A 151 -11.93 -1.16 -0.49
N VAL A 152 -11.40 -0.09 0.09
CA VAL A 152 -10.20 -0.16 0.92
C VAL A 152 -10.55 0.26 2.34
N PRO A 153 -10.31 -0.62 3.34
CA PRO A 153 -10.49 -0.25 4.73
C PRO A 153 -9.49 0.87 5.09
N LEU A 154 -10.00 1.96 5.65
CA LEU A 154 -9.20 3.09 6.08
C LEU A 154 -9.16 3.16 7.59
N SER A 155 -7.98 3.38 8.15
CA SER A 155 -7.78 3.80 9.53
C SER A 155 -7.31 5.25 9.55
N GLY A 156 -8.00 6.08 10.29
CA GLY A 156 -7.70 7.50 10.35
C GLY A 156 -8.58 8.24 11.36
N GLY A 157 -8.56 9.53 11.31
CA GLY A 157 -9.38 10.41 12.16
C GLY A 157 -9.36 11.82 11.63
N GLU A 158 -10.25 12.65 12.15
CA GLU A 158 -10.20 14.08 11.92
C GLU A 158 -9.01 14.66 12.68
N ASP A 159 -8.18 15.41 11.97
CA ASP A 159 -7.04 16.14 12.50
C ASP A 159 -6.91 17.49 11.77
N PRO A 160 -5.96 18.36 12.15
CA PRO A 160 -5.76 19.64 11.49
C PRO A 160 -5.47 19.57 9.99
N LEU A 161 -5.00 18.39 9.48
CA LEU A 161 -4.69 18.19 8.07
C LEU A 161 -5.94 17.84 7.23
N HIS A 162 -7.10 17.60 7.89
CA HIS A 162 -8.35 17.26 7.20
C HIS A 162 -8.76 18.31 6.15
N ARG A 163 -8.39 19.56 6.35
CA ARG A 163 -8.64 20.63 5.39
C ARG A 163 -7.96 20.39 4.04
N ASP A 164 -6.70 19.94 4.08
CA ASP A 164 -5.87 19.75 2.89
C ASP A 164 -5.96 18.31 2.36
N PHE A 165 -6.24 17.36 3.25
CA PHE A 165 -6.36 15.93 2.96
C PHE A 165 -7.68 15.35 3.52
N PRO A 166 -8.82 15.64 2.91
CA PRO A 166 -10.11 15.11 3.37
C PRO A 166 -10.19 13.58 3.21
N LEU A 167 -10.80 12.90 4.17
CA LEU A 167 -10.87 11.44 4.20
C LEU A 167 -11.75 10.82 3.12
N TYR A 168 -12.68 11.59 2.56
CA TYR A 168 -13.68 11.12 1.57
C TYR A 168 -14.55 9.93 2.01
N THR A 169 -14.53 9.58 3.29
CA THR A 169 -15.36 8.53 3.90
C THR A 169 -15.66 8.87 5.35
N ALA A 170 -16.83 8.49 5.83
CA ALA A 170 -17.19 8.52 7.25
C ALA A 170 -16.84 7.19 7.95
N SER A 171 -16.57 6.13 7.17
CA SER A 171 -16.24 4.80 7.71
C SER A 171 -14.73 4.69 7.88
N VAL A 172 -14.24 5.10 9.05
CA VAL A 172 -12.83 4.96 9.43
C VAL A 172 -12.69 4.03 10.60
N GLY A 173 -11.75 3.08 10.49
CA GLY A 173 -11.34 2.20 11.56
C GLY A 173 -10.29 2.84 12.46
N LYS A 174 -9.99 2.15 13.56
CA LYS A 174 -8.84 2.48 14.40
C LYS A 174 -7.79 1.39 14.22
N LEU A 175 -6.54 1.79 13.98
CA LEU A 175 -5.43 0.85 14.05
C LEU A 175 -5.27 0.37 15.49
N PRO A 176 -5.17 -0.95 15.72
CA PRO A 176 -4.85 -1.47 17.04
C PRO A 176 -3.44 -1.01 17.42
N ILE A 177 -3.32 -0.29 18.52
CA ILE A 177 -2.02 0.15 19.02
C ILE A 177 -1.41 -0.99 19.84
N PRO A 178 -0.21 -1.48 19.52
CA PRO A 178 0.46 -2.50 20.31
C PRO A 178 0.64 -2.06 21.76
N THR A 179 0.51 -2.99 22.72
CA THR A 179 0.61 -2.71 24.15
C THR A 179 1.90 -1.96 24.52
N ALA A 180 3.02 -2.30 23.90
CA ALA A 180 4.29 -1.60 24.10
C ALA A 180 4.20 -0.13 23.70
N ALA A 181 3.62 0.17 22.53
CA ALA A 181 3.43 1.54 22.05
C ALA A 181 2.45 2.30 22.95
N THR A 182 1.36 1.68 23.40
CA THR A 182 0.42 2.28 24.35
C THR A 182 1.13 2.68 25.66
N THR A 183 2.03 1.83 26.16
CA THR A 183 2.80 2.12 27.39
C THR A 183 3.70 3.33 27.20
N ILE A 184 4.42 3.41 26.06
CA ILE A 184 5.31 4.52 25.74
C ILE A 184 4.50 5.82 25.58
N LEU A 185 3.44 5.80 24.79
CA LEU A 185 2.56 6.95 24.58
C LEU A 185 1.97 7.49 25.87
N THR A 186 1.48 6.59 26.73
CA THR A 186 0.94 6.97 28.05
C THR A 186 1.99 7.66 28.91
N ARG A 187 3.23 7.15 28.90
CA ARG A 187 4.33 7.80 29.65
C ARG A 187 4.68 9.18 29.09
N LEU A 188 4.72 9.31 27.75
CA LEU A 188 5.01 10.60 27.11
C LEU A 188 3.92 11.63 27.39
N LEU A 189 2.65 11.25 27.27
CA LEU A 189 1.51 12.12 27.54
C LEU A 189 1.47 12.59 29.00
N ARG A 190 1.81 11.69 29.95
CA ARG A 190 1.93 12.06 31.37
C ARG A 190 3.07 13.08 31.59
N ARG A 191 4.21 12.91 30.92
CA ARG A 191 5.35 13.85 31.00
C ARG A 191 5.04 15.18 30.32
N GLY A 192 4.36 15.19 29.18
CA GLY A 192 3.95 16.40 28.48
C GLY A 192 2.96 17.24 29.29
N ARG A 193 2.02 16.60 30.02
CA ARG A 193 1.11 17.30 30.93
C ARG A 193 1.82 17.90 32.15
N ALA A 194 2.97 17.36 32.52
CA ALA A 194 3.78 17.88 33.63
C ALA A 194 4.72 19.03 33.21
N ARG A 195 4.75 19.38 31.93
CA ARG A 195 5.54 20.51 31.39
C ARG A 195 4.66 21.38 30.50
N PRO A 196 3.90 22.35 31.06
CA PRO A 196 2.98 23.17 30.27
C PRO A 196 3.67 24.17 29.31
N ASP A 197 4.98 24.33 29.38
CA ASP A 197 5.69 25.41 28.66
C ASP A 197 6.43 24.97 27.38
N HIS A 198 6.32 23.72 26.95
CA HIS A 198 6.87 23.30 25.67
C HIS A 198 5.73 22.93 24.75
N GLY A 199 5.25 23.93 23.98
CA GLY A 199 4.32 23.72 22.88
C GLY A 199 4.86 22.70 21.88
N ILE A 200 4.11 21.66 21.67
CA ILE A 200 4.08 20.84 20.47
C ILE A 200 2.69 21.06 19.87
#